data_d3a06f3d20094bd101dc92cb8adb56d9
#
_entry.id   d3a06f3d20094bd101dc92cb8adb56d9
#
_cell.length_a   1.000
_cell.length_b   1.000
_cell.length_c   1.000
_cell.angle_alpha   90.00
_cell.angle_beta   90.00
_cell.angle_gamma   90.00
#
_symmetry.space_group_name_H-M   'P 1'
#
loop_
_entity.id
_entity.type
_entity.pdbx_description
1 polymer ?
#
loop_
_entity_poly.entity_id
_entity_poly.type
_entity_poly.pdbx_seq_one_letter_code
_entity_poly.pdbx_strand_id
1 'polypeptide(L)'
;TLADERPNIVVVLCDDLGYGDLACYGNKTIRTPNLDKLAAGGSRFTDFYSASPVCSPSRVGLLTGRTPNRAGVYDWIPPGRAVHLRRGEFTIPSMLKRAGYATCMAGKWHCNGKFNQPDQPQPGDFGFDHWFATQNNAAPSHRDPRNFVRSGKEVGAVKGFSCQIVARETIGWIERHVASSADTPFFSYVAFHEPHEPIDSPEEMVDGYPDAKKRGEALYYANVENMDAAVGEIMGALDRLGIAENTLFIFTS
;
A
#
# COMPACT_ATOMS: atom_id res chain seq x y z
N THR A 1 -15.05 5.19 31.68
CA THR A 1 -13.79 5.28 30.93
C THR A 1 -14.13 5.89 29.59
N LEU A 2 -13.58 7.08 29.29
CA LEU A 2 -13.60 7.60 27.93
C LEU A 2 -12.96 6.52 27.05
N ALA A 3 -13.67 6.02 26.04
CA ALA A 3 -13.08 5.17 25.00
C ALA A 3 -11.87 5.93 24.47
N ASP A 4 -10.82 5.22 24.12
CA ASP A 4 -9.63 5.82 23.54
C ASP A 4 -10.06 6.53 22.25
N GLU A 5 -10.08 7.86 22.25
CA GLU A 5 -10.54 8.67 21.11
C GLU A 5 -9.54 8.69 19.95
N ARG A 6 -8.44 7.90 20.04
CA ARG A 6 -7.44 7.81 18.98
C ARG A 6 -8.02 7.03 17.80
N PRO A 7 -8.04 7.61 16.59
CA PRO A 7 -8.58 6.93 15.43
C PRO A 7 -7.66 5.79 14.96
N ASN A 8 -8.24 4.79 14.31
CA ASN A 8 -7.47 3.89 13.46
C ASN A 8 -6.91 4.69 12.27
N ILE A 9 -5.81 4.20 11.69
CA ILE A 9 -5.16 4.88 10.57
C ILE A 9 -4.87 3.85 9.48
N VAL A 10 -5.40 4.10 8.28
CA VAL A 10 -5.08 3.33 7.07
C VAL A 10 -4.42 4.27 6.07
N VAL A 11 -3.20 3.95 5.67
CA VAL A 11 -2.48 4.67 4.61
C VAL A 11 -2.32 3.74 3.42
N VAL A 12 -2.92 4.12 2.30
CA VAL A 12 -2.79 3.42 1.01
C VAL A 12 -1.82 4.20 0.14
N LEU A 13 -0.76 3.53 -0.31
CA LEU A 13 0.22 4.04 -1.25
C LEU A 13 0.18 3.22 -2.53
N CYS A 14 -0.03 3.87 -3.67
CA CYS A 14 0.14 3.28 -4.99
C CYS A 14 1.57 3.42 -5.49
N ASP A 15 1.93 2.68 -6.54
CA ASP A 15 3.27 2.70 -7.12
C ASP A 15 3.18 3.21 -8.57
N ASP A 16 3.66 4.42 -8.83
CA ASP A 16 3.63 5.10 -10.13
C ASP A 16 2.21 5.46 -10.65
N LEU A 17 1.24 5.70 -9.77
CA LEU A 17 -0.06 6.23 -10.16
C LEU A 17 0.06 7.74 -10.42
N GLY A 18 -0.32 8.16 -11.61
CA GLY A 18 -0.31 9.57 -12.01
C GLY A 18 -1.47 10.37 -11.42
N TYR A 19 -1.24 11.66 -11.15
CA TYR A 19 -2.27 12.60 -10.70
C TYR A 19 -3.51 12.58 -11.61
N GLY A 20 -3.30 12.52 -12.94
CA GLY A 20 -4.35 12.52 -13.94
C GLY A 20 -5.06 11.19 -14.17
N ASP A 21 -4.73 10.13 -13.42
CA ASP A 21 -5.32 8.80 -13.62
C ASP A 21 -6.64 8.59 -12.86
N LEU A 22 -6.93 9.44 -11.89
CA LEU A 22 -8.15 9.35 -11.09
C LEU A 22 -9.26 10.26 -11.61
N ALA A 23 -10.50 9.78 -11.61
CA ALA A 23 -11.65 10.57 -12.07
C ALA A 23 -11.90 11.79 -11.18
N CYS A 24 -11.68 11.71 -9.87
CA CYS A 24 -11.76 12.85 -8.95
C CYS A 24 -10.74 13.97 -9.27
N TYR A 25 -9.68 13.67 -10.03
CA TYR A 25 -8.73 14.65 -10.57
C TYR A 25 -8.93 14.97 -12.05
N GLY A 26 -10.04 14.51 -12.65
CA GLY A 26 -10.48 14.92 -14.00
C GLY A 26 -10.30 13.85 -15.08
N ASN A 27 -9.83 12.63 -14.75
CA ASN A 27 -9.83 11.55 -15.72
C ASN A 27 -11.27 11.18 -16.13
N LYS A 28 -11.48 11.03 -17.44
CA LYS A 28 -12.81 10.69 -17.98
C LYS A 28 -12.89 9.27 -18.54
N THR A 29 -11.79 8.54 -18.50
CA THR A 29 -11.65 7.21 -19.12
C THR A 29 -11.53 6.14 -18.07
N ILE A 30 -10.63 6.30 -17.09
CA ILE A 30 -10.38 5.29 -16.06
C ILE A 30 -11.48 5.37 -14.99
N ARG A 31 -12.06 4.24 -14.66
CA ARG A 31 -13.14 4.12 -13.67
C ARG A 31 -12.55 3.96 -12.28
N THR A 32 -12.76 4.95 -11.41
CA THR A 32 -12.27 4.94 -10.02
C THR A 32 -13.35 5.32 -9.00
N PRO A 33 -14.52 4.62 -9.01
CA PRO A 33 -15.67 5.05 -8.22
C PRO A 33 -15.46 5.02 -6.71
N ASN A 34 -14.59 4.14 -6.20
CA ASN A 34 -14.30 4.04 -4.76
C ASN A 34 -13.41 5.20 -4.29
N LEU A 35 -12.38 5.55 -5.06
CA LEU A 35 -11.54 6.71 -4.80
C LEU A 35 -12.28 8.02 -5.01
N ASP A 36 -13.21 8.07 -5.96
CA ASP A 36 -14.08 9.24 -6.15
C ASP A 36 -15.01 9.44 -4.94
N LYS A 37 -15.56 8.34 -4.40
CA LYS A 37 -16.36 8.36 -3.16
C LYS A 37 -15.52 8.82 -1.97
N LEU A 38 -14.28 8.33 -1.83
CA LEU A 38 -13.35 8.78 -0.79
C LEU A 38 -13.07 10.27 -0.91
N ALA A 39 -12.78 10.75 -2.12
CA ALA A 39 -12.50 12.17 -2.37
C ALA A 39 -13.72 13.08 -2.10
N ALA A 40 -14.93 12.60 -2.42
CA ALA A 40 -16.17 13.33 -2.17
C ALA A 40 -16.53 13.39 -0.68
N GLY A 41 -16.14 12.38 0.10
CA GLY A 41 -16.40 12.31 1.55
C GLY A 41 -15.30 12.92 2.42
N GLY A 42 -14.20 13.41 1.83
CA GLY A 42 -13.03 13.85 2.56
C GLY A 42 -12.36 15.10 2.01
N SER A 43 -11.08 15.26 2.29
CA SER A 43 -10.25 16.34 1.79
C SER A 43 -9.41 15.86 0.61
N ARG A 44 -9.54 16.53 -0.54
CA ARG A 44 -8.75 16.28 -1.74
C ARG A 44 -7.67 17.34 -1.89
N PHE A 45 -6.41 16.91 -1.89
CA PHE A 45 -5.25 17.80 -2.04
C PHE A 45 -4.93 17.98 -3.53
N THR A 46 -4.82 19.22 -3.99
CA THR A 46 -4.47 19.57 -5.38
C THR A 46 -2.99 19.82 -5.57
N ASP A 47 -2.27 20.11 -4.50
CA ASP A 47 -0.84 20.44 -4.46
C ASP A 47 -0.14 19.65 -3.36
N PHE A 48 -0.06 18.34 -3.54
CA PHE A 48 0.62 17.43 -2.63
C PHE A 48 1.58 16.53 -3.43
N TYR A 49 2.83 16.50 -3.02
CA TYR A 49 3.91 15.85 -3.78
C TYR A 49 4.61 14.79 -2.95
N SER A 50 5.00 13.68 -3.60
CA SER A 50 5.85 12.68 -2.98
C SER A 50 7.25 13.24 -2.71
N ALA A 51 7.95 12.65 -1.72
CA ALA A 51 9.29 13.10 -1.34
C ALA A 51 10.36 12.84 -2.44
N SER A 52 10.06 12.00 -3.41
CA SER A 52 10.92 11.65 -4.54
C SER A 52 10.09 11.06 -5.68
N PRO A 53 10.50 11.24 -6.95
CA PRO A 53 9.86 10.59 -8.10
C PRO A 53 10.24 9.10 -8.25
N VAL A 54 11.01 8.52 -7.33
CA VAL A 54 11.50 7.15 -7.39
C VAL A 54 11.05 6.37 -6.16
N CYS A 55 10.66 5.10 -6.36
CA CYS A 55 9.96 4.27 -5.37
C CYS A 55 10.67 4.13 -4.01
N SER A 56 11.93 3.66 -3.93
CA SER A 56 12.60 3.46 -2.63
C SER A 56 12.78 4.76 -1.86
N PRO A 57 13.32 5.85 -2.45
CA PRO A 57 13.44 7.11 -1.72
C PRO A 57 12.07 7.72 -1.35
N SER A 58 11.03 7.62 -2.21
CA SER A 58 9.70 8.09 -1.87
C SER A 58 9.14 7.38 -0.62
N ARG A 59 9.24 6.02 -0.58
CA ARG A 59 8.79 5.21 0.56
C ARG A 59 9.55 5.52 1.84
N VAL A 60 10.87 5.68 1.74
CA VAL A 60 11.72 6.09 2.87
C VAL A 60 11.31 7.48 3.37
N GLY A 61 11.06 8.43 2.47
CA GLY A 61 10.58 9.77 2.81
C GLY A 61 9.23 9.74 3.52
N LEU A 62 8.26 8.98 2.99
CA LEU A 62 6.95 8.78 3.61
C LEU A 62 7.06 8.19 5.02
N LEU A 63 7.79 7.08 5.16
CA LEU A 63 7.88 6.36 6.43
C LEU A 63 8.63 7.15 7.52
N THR A 64 9.60 8.00 7.16
CA THR A 64 10.47 8.70 8.12
C THR A 64 10.12 10.18 8.33
N GLY A 65 9.30 10.77 7.43
CA GLY A 65 9.06 12.22 7.41
C GLY A 65 10.31 13.04 7.06
N ARG A 66 11.36 12.40 6.50
CA ARG A 66 12.64 13.05 6.17
C ARG A 66 12.88 13.07 4.67
N THR A 67 13.66 14.03 4.21
CA THR A 67 14.14 13.96 2.82
C THR A 67 14.94 12.66 2.62
N PRO A 68 14.70 11.89 1.55
CA PRO A 68 15.32 10.58 1.33
C PRO A 68 16.85 10.61 1.36
N ASN A 69 17.44 11.68 0.85
CA ASN A 69 18.89 11.89 0.87
C ASN A 69 19.46 11.91 2.29
N ARG A 70 18.75 12.51 3.25
CA ARG A 70 19.16 12.51 4.67
C ARG A 70 19.02 11.15 5.32
N ALA A 71 18.06 10.33 4.86
CA ALA A 71 17.89 8.95 5.28
C ALA A 71 18.87 7.98 4.58
N GLY A 72 19.67 8.47 3.60
CA GLY A 72 20.72 7.71 2.92
C GLY A 72 20.22 6.82 1.78
N VAL A 73 19.03 7.09 1.24
CA VAL A 73 18.47 6.39 0.09
C VAL A 73 18.26 7.40 -1.05
N TYR A 74 19.10 7.32 -2.07
CA TYR A 74 19.17 8.30 -3.14
C TYR A 74 18.45 7.86 -4.42
N ASP A 75 18.28 6.55 -4.59
CA ASP A 75 17.72 5.94 -5.79
C ASP A 75 17.01 4.63 -5.42
N TRP A 76 16.32 4.01 -6.39
CA TRP A 76 15.69 2.71 -6.18
C TRP A 76 16.70 1.63 -5.76
N ILE A 77 16.30 0.73 -4.90
CA ILE A 77 17.18 -0.27 -4.31
C ILE A 77 17.04 -1.60 -5.05
N PRO A 78 17.99 -1.96 -5.93
CA PRO A 78 17.97 -3.25 -6.60
C PRO A 78 18.06 -4.43 -5.60
N PRO A 79 17.43 -5.58 -5.94
CA PRO A 79 17.61 -6.81 -5.15
C PRO A 79 19.08 -7.16 -4.95
N GLY A 80 19.45 -7.63 -3.75
CA GLY A 80 20.80 -8.03 -3.37
C GLY A 80 21.77 -6.90 -2.98
N ARG A 81 21.36 -5.64 -3.13
CA ARG A 81 22.22 -4.48 -2.79
C ARG A 81 22.36 -4.28 -1.29
N ALA A 82 23.51 -3.69 -0.90
CA ALA A 82 23.79 -3.35 0.49
C ALA A 82 23.01 -2.15 1.02
N VAL A 83 22.44 -1.32 0.13
CA VAL A 83 21.66 -0.13 0.51
C VAL A 83 20.37 -0.53 1.17
N HIS A 84 20.03 0.15 2.26
CA HIS A 84 18.78 -0.04 2.99
C HIS A 84 18.47 1.17 3.87
N LEU A 85 17.22 1.31 4.28
CA LEU A 85 16.81 2.22 5.35
C LEU A 85 17.58 1.86 6.64
N ARG A 86 18.19 2.85 7.27
CA ARG A 86 19.05 2.61 8.45
C ARG A 86 18.22 2.16 9.65
N ARG A 87 18.74 1.20 10.44
CA ARG A 87 18.05 0.66 11.64
C ARG A 87 17.68 1.73 12.67
N GLY A 88 18.41 2.82 12.76
CA GLY A 88 18.17 3.91 13.72
C GLY A 88 17.16 4.95 13.28
N GLU A 89 16.58 4.83 12.09
CA GLU A 89 15.59 5.80 11.62
C GLU A 89 14.26 5.62 12.36
N PHE A 90 13.71 6.74 12.83
CA PHE A 90 12.41 6.79 13.47
C PHE A 90 11.32 6.87 12.41
N THR A 91 10.41 5.91 12.41
CA THR A 91 9.40 5.76 11.36
C THR A 91 7.99 5.96 11.91
N ILE A 92 7.03 6.27 11.03
CA ILE A 92 5.60 6.38 11.41
C ILE A 92 5.13 5.13 12.17
N PRO A 93 5.34 3.88 11.68
CA PRO A 93 4.91 2.71 12.45
C PRO A 93 5.63 2.56 13.79
N SER A 94 6.92 2.90 13.90
CA SER A 94 7.62 2.85 15.19
C SER A 94 7.10 3.90 16.18
N MET A 95 6.72 5.08 15.69
CA MET A 95 6.09 6.14 16.49
C MET A 95 4.72 5.70 16.98
N LEU A 96 3.87 5.22 16.10
CA LEU A 96 2.51 4.81 16.43
C LEU A 96 2.50 3.58 17.35
N LYS A 97 3.42 2.63 17.14
CA LYS A 97 3.61 1.49 18.06
C LYS A 97 3.94 1.96 19.49
N ARG A 98 4.84 2.94 19.64
CA ARG A 98 5.15 3.55 20.95
C ARG A 98 3.93 4.28 21.56
N ALA A 99 3.04 4.78 20.73
CA ALA A 99 1.77 5.37 21.13
C ALA A 99 0.67 4.33 21.41
N GLY A 100 0.98 3.01 21.38
CA GLY A 100 0.07 1.93 21.69
C GLY A 100 -0.79 1.44 20.53
N TYR A 101 -0.44 1.77 19.30
CA TYR A 101 -1.10 1.22 18.11
C TYR A 101 -0.58 -0.18 17.79
N ALA A 102 -1.46 -1.08 17.38
CA ALA A 102 -1.08 -2.27 16.63
C ALA A 102 -0.74 -1.88 15.19
N THR A 103 0.25 -2.52 14.58
CA THR A 103 0.78 -2.06 13.30
C THR A 103 0.86 -3.17 12.26
N CYS A 104 0.38 -2.90 11.06
CA CYS A 104 0.38 -3.83 9.94
C CYS A 104 0.92 -3.19 8.67
N MET A 105 1.60 -3.99 7.85
CA MET A 105 1.97 -3.64 6.49
C MET A 105 1.57 -4.74 5.53
N ALA A 106 1.00 -4.39 4.38
CA ALA A 106 0.80 -5.30 3.25
C ALA A 106 1.23 -4.66 1.94
N GLY A 107 1.97 -5.40 1.08
CA GLY A 107 2.39 -4.99 -0.25
C GLY A 107 3.88 -4.70 -0.42
N LYS A 108 4.25 -3.74 -1.27
CA LYS A 108 5.63 -3.44 -1.63
C LYS A 108 6.39 -2.72 -0.51
N TRP A 109 7.47 -3.34 -0.02
CA TRP A 109 8.37 -2.75 0.99
C TRP A 109 9.37 -1.77 0.40
N HIS A 110 10.23 -2.23 -0.42
CA HIS A 110 11.26 -1.54 -1.21
C HIS A 110 12.17 -0.57 -0.43
N CYS A 111 12.40 -0.81 0.87
CA CYS A 111 13.31 -0.02 1.70
C CYS A 111 14.61 -0.76 2.06
N ASN A 112 14.87 -1.92 1.44
CA ASN A 112 16.13 -2.67 1.55
C ASN A 112 16.42 -3.47 0.28
N GLY A 113 17.68 -3.86 0.07
CA GLY A 113 18.09 -4.70 -1.06
C GLY A 113 18.08 -6.20 -0.74
N LYS A 114 18.24 -6.56 0.54
CA LYS A 114 18.28 -7.96 0.99
C LYS A 114 17.05 -8.26 1.85
N PHE A 115 15.91 -8.33 1.17
CA PHE A 115 14.63 -8.62 1.80
C PHE A 115 14.60 -10.07 2.31
N ASN A 116 13.98 -10.25 3.48
CA ASN A 116 13.92 -11.54 4.18
C ASN A 116 15.30 -12.16 4.49
N GLN A 117 16.32 -11.32 4.65
CA GLN A 117 17.68 -11.74 5.04
C GLN A 117 18.06 -11.08 6.37
N PRO A 118 18.81 -11.78 7.25
CA PRO A 118 19.11 -11.29 8.61
C PRO A 118 20.11 -10.13 8.65
N ASP A 119 20.89 -9.92 7.61
CA ASP A 119 21.93 -8.90 7.54
C ASP A 119 21.43 -7.49 7.21
N GLN A 120 20.17 -7.35 6.82
CA GLN A 120 19.50 -6.06 6.64
C GLN A 120 18.22 -5.96 7.46
N PRO A 121 17.81 -4.74 7.86
CA PRO A 121 16.56 -4.55 8.58
C PRO A 121 15.35 -4.86 7.70
N GLN A 122 14.34 -5.47 8.31
CA GLN A 122 13.08 -5.88 7.72
C GLN A 122 11.92 -4.99 8.21
N PRO A 123 10.71 -5.05 7.66
CA PRO A 123 9.59 -4.22 8.12
C PRO A 123 9.35 -4.27 9.63
N GLY A 124 9.52 -5.43 10.27
CA GLY A 124 9.39 -5.59 11.73
C GLY A 124 10.40 -4.76 12.53
N ASP A 125 11.61 -4.54 12.01
CA ASP A 125 12.64 -3.71 12.66
C ASP A 125 12.25 -2.21 12.71
N PHE A 126 11.26 -1.81 11.88
CA PHE A 126 10.76 -0.44 11.78
C PHE A 126 9.40 -0.23 12.45
N GLY A 127 8.94 -1.23 13.21
CA GLY A 127 7.77 -1.09 14.06
C GLY A 127 6.50 -1.77 13.54
N PHE A 128 6.54 -2.54 12.47
CA PHE A 128 5.40 -3.34 12.04
C PHE A 128 5.31 -4.65 12.83
N ASP A 129 4.19 -4.89 13.52
CA ASP A 129 3.92 -6.14 14.25
C ASP A 129 3.60 -7.28 13.30
N HIS A 130 2.91 -6.97 12.22
CA HIS A 130 2.60 -7.89 11.12
C HIS A 130 3.00 -7.28 9.79
N TRP A 131 3.56 -8.11 8.90
CA TRP A 131 3.84 -7.66 7.54
C TRP A 131 3.71 -8.81 6.54
N PHE A 132 3.13 -8.48 5.39
CA PHE A 132 2.98 -9.35 4.24
C PHE A 132 3.47 -8.58 3.02
N ALA A 133 4.70 -8.85 2.59
CA ALA A 133 5.36 -7.93 1.68
C ALA A 133 6.22 -8.61 0.62
N THR A 134 6.52 -7.85 -0.43
CA THR A 134 7.56 -8.14 -1.42
C THR A 134 8.71 -7.15 -1.23
N GLN A 135 9.91 -7.50 -1.72
CA GLN A 135 11.05 -6.57 -1.73
C GLN A 135 10.76 -5.39 -2.65
N ASN A 136 10.37 -5.66 -3.88
CA ASN A 136 10.03 -4.72 -4.94
C ASN A 136 8.68 -5.12 -5.54
N ASN A 137 8.55 -5.20 -6.86
CA ASN A 137 7.30 -5.51 -7.53
C ASN A 137 6.80 -6.95 -7.28
N ALA A 138 5.50 -7.14 -7.41
CA ALA A 138 4.91 -8.48 -7.46
C ALA A 138 5.47 -9.24 -8.68
N ALA A 139 5.91 -10.47 -8.48
CA ALA A 139 6.60 -11.25 -9.52
C ALA A 139 5.97 -12.65 -9.68
N PRO A 140 5.81 -13.14 -10.93
CA PRO A 140 6.35 -12.58 -12.19
C PRO A 140 5.58 -11.39 -12.76
N SER A 141 4.32 -11.15 -12.31
CA SER A 141 3.47 -10.01 -12.65
C SER A 141 2.48 -9.77 -11.50
N HIS A 142 1.54 -8.85 -11.67
CA HIS A 142 0.45 -8.66 -10.71
C HIS A 142 -0.46 -9.89 -10.59
N ARG A 143 -0.48 -10.79 -11.59
CA ARG A 143 -1.25 -12.04 -11.55
C ARG A 143 -0.45 -13.17 -10.93
N ASP A 144 -1.05 -13.89 -9.99
CA ASP A 144 -0.51 -15.09 -9.34
C ASP A 144 0.95 -14.93 -8.83
N PRO A 145 1.25 -13.84 -8.07
CA PRO A 145 2.61 -13.58 -7.62
C PRO A 145 3.14 -14.68 -6.68
N ARG A 146 4.48 -14.82 -6.64
CA ARG A 146 5.16 -15.92 -5.93
C ARG A 146 6.19 -15.44 -4.90
N ASN A 147 6.37 -14.14 -4.76
CA ASN A 147 7.46 -13.52 -4.02
C ASN A 147 7.03 -12.79 -2.74
N PHE A 148 5.83 -13.07 -2.24
CA PHE A 148 5.40 -12.55 -0.96
C PHE A 148 6.03 -13.30 0.20
N VAL A 149 6.37 -12.54 1.24
CA VAL A 149 6.85 -13.03 2.53
C VAL A 149 5.91 -12.51 3.62
N ARG A 150 5.47 -13.38 4.53
CA ARG A 150 4.66 -13.01 5.70
C ARG A 150 5.49 -13.14 6.97
N SER A 151 5.86 -12.00 7.57
CA SER A 151 6.60 -11.94 8.84
C SER A 151 7.79 -12.93 8.89
N GLY A 152 8.63 -12.87 7.83
CA GLY A 152 9.84 -13.69 7.71
C GLY A 152 9.64 -15.08 7.05
N LYS A 153 8.42 -15.48 6.72
CA LYS A 153 8.12 -16.77 6.08
C LYS A 153 7.69 -16.57 4.63
N GLU A 154 8.36 -17.25 3.71
CA GLU A 154 7.94 -17.27 2.29
C GLU A 154 6.54 -17.89 2.16
N VAL A 155 5.68 -17.26 1.37
CA VAL A 155 4.28 -17.69 1.17
C VAL A 155 4.14 -18.60 -0.07
N GLY A 156 5.05 -18.44 -1.03
CA GLY A 156 4.96 -19.12 -2.32
C GLY A 156 3.92 -18.48 -3.25
N ALA A 157 3.39 -19.26 -4.18
CA ALA A 157 2.43 -18.77 -5.16
C ALA A 157 1.07 -18.44 -4.52
N VAL A 158 0.58 -17.23 -4.75
CA VAL A 158 -0.74 -16.77 -4.29
C VAL A 158 -1.61 -16.48 -5.51
N LYS A 159 -2.80 -17.10 -5.56
CA LYS A 159 -3.73 -16.93 -6.67
C LYS A 159 -4.47 -15.59 -6.64
N GLY A 160 -4.61 -14.98 -7.81
CA GLY A 160 -5.30 -13.71 -8.02
C GLY A 160 -4.36 -12.55 -8.33
N PHE A 161 -4.89 -11.32 -8.27
CA PHE A 161 -4.13 -10.11 -8.57
C PHE A 161 -3.55 -9.49 -7.30
N SER A 162 -2.37 -8.87 -7.42
CA SER A 162 -1.60 -8.38 -6.26
C SER A 162 -2.36 -7.38 -5.40
N CYS A 163 -3.10 -6.42 -5.98
CA CYS A 163 -3.92 -5.47 -5.21
C CYS A 163 -4.99 -6.19 -4.39
N GLN A 164 -5.69 -7.17 -4.99
CA GLN A 164 -6.71 -7.97 -4.32
C GLN A 164 -6.10 -8.85 -3.20
N ILE A 165 -4.91 -9.39 -3.44
CA ILE A 165 -4.17 -10.19 -2.45
C ILE A 165 -3.77 -9.31 -1.26
N VAL A 166 -3.22 -8.12 -1.52
CA VAL A 166 -2.82 -7.14 -0.50
C VAL A 166 -4.04 -6.66 0.30
N ALA A 167 -5.16 -6.35 -0.39
CA ALA A 167 -6.40 -5.96 0.28
C ALA A 167 -6.94 -7.06 1.21
N ARG A 168 -7.01 -8.31 0.72
CA ARG A 168 -7.46 -9.45 1.54
C ARG A 168 -6.57 -9.69 2.76
N GLU A 169 -5.25 -9.60 2.62
CA GLU A 169 -4.34 -9.74 3.77
C GLU A 169 -4.57 -8.63 4.80
N THR A 170 -4.74 -7.38 4.33
CA THR A 170 -5.04 -6.22 5.17
C THR A 170 -6.35 -6.40 5.91
N ILE A 171 -7.43 -6.73 5.19
CA ILE A 171 -8.77 -6.94 5.75
C ILE A 171 -8.74 -8.05 6.79
N GLY A 172 -8.17 -9.20 6.44
CA GLY A 172 -8.09 -10.32 7.37
C GLY A 172 -7.27 -10.02 8.63
N TRP A 173 -6.25 -9.17 8.53
CA TRP A 173 -5.52 -8.70 9.72
C TRP A 173 -6.38 -7.75 10.56
N ILE A 174 -7.06 -6.77 9.95
CA ILE A 174 -7.95 -5.83 10.64
C ILE A 174 -9.08 -6.59 11.36
N GLU A 175 -9.73 -7.53 10.68
CA GLU A 175 -10.81 -8.35 11.27
C GLU A 175 -10.35 -9.11 12.51
N ARG A 176 -9.18 -9.77 12.44
CA ARG A 176 -8.62 -10.49 13.60
C ARG A 176 -8.25 -9.51 14.72
N HIS A 177 -7.70 -8.35 14.38
CA HIS A 177 -7.34 -7.34 15.38
C HIS A 177 -8.58 -6.82 16.12
N VAL A 178 -9.61 -6.39 15.39
CA VAL A 178 -10.87 -5.91 15.98
C VAL A 178 -11.54 -6.98 16.85
N ALA A 179 -11.52 -8.24 16.41
CA ALA A 179 -12.10 -9.35 17.19
C ALA A 179 -11.35 -9.63 18.50
N SER A 180 -10.05 -9.36 18.57
CA SER A 180 -9.21 -9.69 19.73
C SER A 180 -8.85 -8.50 20.60
N SER A 181 -8.91 -7.28 20.10
CA SER A 181 -8.32 -6.07 20.72
C SER A 181 -9.05 -4.80 20.28
N ALA A 182 -10.38 -4.80 20.30
CA ALA A 182 -11.22 -3.70 19.78
C ALA A 182 -10.89 -2.31 20.34
N ASP A 183 -10.39 -2.23 21.60
CA ASP A 183 -10.03 -0.97 22.25
C ASP A 183 -8.62 -0.46 21.88
N THR A 184 -7.85 -1.26 21.12
CA THR A 184 -6.50 -0.87 20.70
C THR A 184 -6.56 -0.30 19.29
N PRO A 185 -6.21 0.97 19.06
CA PRO A 185 -6.19 1.53 17.72
C PRO A 185 -5.11 0.84 16.85
N PHE A 186 -5.30 0.84 15.55
CA PHE A 186 -4.34 0.26 14.62
C PHE A 186 -3.85 1.23 13.55
N PHE A 187 -2.67 0.95 13.05
CA PHE A 187 -2.08 1.55 11.86
C PHE A 187 -1.86 0.46 10.80
N SER A 188 -2.45 0.64 9.63
CA SER A 188 -2.25 -0.22 8.48
C SER A 188 -1.63 0.55 7.31
N TYR A 189 -0.46 0.10 6.85
CA TYR A 189 0.20 0.62 5.66
C TYR A 189 -0.02 -0.36 4.50
N VAL A 190 -0.86 0.04 3.55
CA VAL A 190 -1.22 -0.73 2.36
C VAL A 190 -0.44 -0.17 1.18
N ALA A 191 0.58 -0.90 0.75
CA ALA A 191 1.48 -0.45 -0.30
C ALA A 191 1.27 -1.28 -1.56
N PHE A 192 0.35 -0.85 -2.42
CA PHE A 192 0.07 -1.53 -3.67
C PHE A 192 1.27 -1.53 -4.61
N HIS A 193 1.33 -2.52 -5.51
CA HIS A 193 2.29 -2.58 -6.60
C HIS A 193 1.76 -1.83 -7.83
N GLU A 194 0.46 -1.71 -7.91
CA GLU A 194 -0.30 -1.12 -9.00
C GLU A 194 -0.15 0.41 -9.00
N PRO A 195 -0.11 1.01 -10.15
CA PRO A 195 -0.05 0.42 -11.51
C PRO A 195 1.36 0.22 -12.09
N HIS A 196 2.42 0.10 -11.27
CA HIS A 196 3.81 -0.12 -11.73
C HIS A 196 3.96 -1.46 -12.50
N GLU A 197 4.82 -1.50 -13.50
CA GLU A 197 5.13 -2.73 -14.25
C GLU A 197 5.79 -3.83 -13.37
N PRO A 198 5.62 -5.12 -13.73
CA PRO A 198 4.89 -5.68 -14.89
C PRO A 198 3.38 -5.81 -14.61
N ILE A 199 2.60 -5.07 -15.39
CA ILE A 199 1.15 -4.97 -15.25
C ILE A 199 0.46 -6.27 -15.69
N ASP A 200 -0.55 -6.69 -14.92
CA ASP A 200 -1.52 -7.70 -15.29
C ASP A 200 -2.88 -7.34 -14.66
N SER A 201 -3.97 -7.56 -15.37
CA SER A 201 -5.31 -7.15 -14.98
C SER A 201 -6.34 -8.21 -15.38
N PRO A 202 -7.51 -8.26 -14.71
CA PRO A 202 -8.61 -9.11 -15.14
C PRO A 202 -9.01 -8.82 -16.59
N GLU A 203 -9.13 -9.85 -17.43
CA GLU A 203 -9.47 -9.69 -18.86
C GLU A 203 -10.82 -8.99 -19.05
N GLU A 204 -11.80 -9.30 -18.21
CA GLU A 204 -13.12 -8.66 -18.24
C GLU A 204 -13.07 -7.15 -17.99
N MET A 205 -12.10 -6.68 -17.18
CA MET A 205 -11.87 -5.25 -16.99
C MET A 205 -11.15 -4.65 -18.19
N VAL A 206 -10.18 -5.38 -18.78
CA VAL A 206 -9.46 -4.93 -20.00
C VAL A 206 -10.42 -4.75 -21.17
N ASP A 207 -11.33 -5.73 -21.37
CA ASP A 207 -12.38 -5.68 -22.39
C ASP A 207 -13.38 -4.53 -22.16
N GLY A 208 -13.47 -4.04 -20.94
CA GLY A 208 -14.27 -2.88 -20.55
C GLY A 208 -13.75 -1.52 -21.08
N TYR A 209 -12.59 -1.51 -21.78
CA TYR A 209 -11.98 -0.31 -22.38
C TYR A 209 -11.77 -0.46 -23.90
N PRO A 210 -12.85 -0.63 -24.69
CA PRO A 210 -12.75 -0.89 -26.13
C PRO A 210 -12.19 0.30 -26.93
N ASP A 211 -12.29 1.51 -26.40
CA ASP A 211 -11.80 2.75 -27.06
C ASP A 211 -10.32 3.03 -26.79
N ALA A 212 -9.65 2.20 -26.01
CA ALA A 212 -8.21 2.33 -25.79
C ALA A 212 -7.44 2.12 -27.10
N LYS A 213 -6.48 3.00 -27.39
CA LYS A 213 -5.72 3.00 -28.65
C LYS A 213 -4.86 1.75 -28.83
N LYS A 214 -4.44 1.13 -27.72
CA LYS A 214 -3.59 -0.06 -27.69
C LYS A 214 -4.03 -0.95 -26.52
N ARG A 215 -3.85 -2.29 -26.66
CA ARG A 215 -4.12 -3.22 -25.57
C ARG A 215 -3.36 -2.89 -24.27
N GLY A 216 -2.12 -2.37 -24.36
CA GLY A 216 -1.35 -1.96 -23.18
C GLY A 216 -1.99 -0.78 -22.43
N GLU A 217 -2.67 0.11 -23.14
CA GLU A 217 -3.42 1.23 -22.53
C GLU A 217 -4.68 0.70 -21.81
N ALA A 218 -5.44 -0.20 -22.45
CA ALA A 218 -6.58 -0.87 -21.80
C ALA A 218 -6.15 -1.67 -20.56
N LEU A 219 -5.02 -2.37 -20.66
CA LEU A 219 -4.44 -3.13 -19.55
C LEU A 219 -4.08 -2.21 -18.37
N TYR A 220 -3.50 -1.04 -18.64
CA TYR A 220 -3.20 -0.03 -17.62
C TYR A 220 -4.47 0.52 -16.97
N TYR A 221 -5.48 0.88 -17.76
CA TYR A 221 -6.75 1.41 -17.25
C TYR A 221 -7.45 0.38 -16.35
N ALA A 222 -7.50 -0.87 -16.80
CA ALA A 222 -8.04 -1.99 -16.02
C ALA A 222 -7.22 -2.26 -14.74
N ASN A 223 -5.91 -2.00 -14.75
CA ASN A 223 -5.07 -2.17 -13.58
C ASN A 223 -5.40 -1.13 -12.49
N VAL A 224 -5.58 0.12 -12.90
CA VAL A 224 -6.02 1.20 -11.98
C VAL A 224 -7.43 0.93 -11.46
N GLU A 225 -8.36 0.48 -12.32
CA GLU A 225 -9.71 0.11 -11.90
C GLU A 225 -9.73 -1.06 -10.91
N ASN A 226 -8.91 -2.10 -11.16
CA ASN A 226 -8.79 -3.24 -10.24
C ASN A 226 -8.20 -2.83 -8.88
N MET A 227 -7.25 -1.91 -8.89
CA MET A 227 -6.70 -1.32 -7.66
C MET A 227 -7.74 -0.48 -6.92
N ASP A 228 -8.55 0.32 -7.63
CA ASP A 228 -9.68 1.07 -7.05
C ASP A 228 -10.70 0.12 -6.38
N ALA A 229 -11.01 -1.01 -7.03
CA ALA A 229 -11.88 -2.03 -6.46
C ALA A 229 -11.30 -2.61 -5.15
N ALA A 230 -9.98 -2.85 -5.10
CA ALA A 230 -9.29 -3.32 -3.90
C ALA A 230 -9.33 -2.28 -2.75
N VAL A 231 -9.24 -0.98 -3.06
CA VAL A 231 -9.47 0.10 -2.08
C VAL A 231 -10.91 0.06 -1.58
N GLY A 232 -11.88 -0.14 -2.48
CA GLY A 232 -13.29 -0.28 -2.12
C GLY A 232 -13.57 -1.45 -1.19
N GLU A 233 -12.88 -2.59 -1.37
CA GLU A 233 -12.99 -3.75 -0.46
C GLU A 233 -12.50 -3.41 0.96
N ILE A 234 -11.38 -2.68 1.09
CA ILE A 234 -10.86 -2.25 2.39
C ILE A 234 -11.84 -1.28 3.06
N MET A 235 -12.31 -0.25 2.35
CA MET A 235 -13.29 0.70 2.87
C MET A 235 -14.58 -0.01 3.31
N GLY A 236 -15.10 -0.91 2.48
CA GLY A 236 -16.27 -1.71 2.80
C GLY A 236 -16.08 -2.65 4.00
N ALA A 237 -14.87 -3.12 4.26
CA ALA A 237 -14.56 -3.88 5.46
C ALA A 237 -14.61 -3.00 6.73
N LEU A 238 -14.09 -1.78 6.67
CA LEU A 238 -14.19 -0.82 7.79
C LEU A 238 -15.67 -0.48 8.11
N ASP A 239 -16.49 -0.30 7.07
CA ASP A 239 -17.94 -0.08 7.22
C ASP A 239 -18.63 -1.29 7.89
N ARG A 240 -18.37 -2.50 7.41
CA ARG A 240 -18.96 -3.74 7.98
C ARG A 240 -18.55 -3.99 9.42
N LEU A 241 -17.34 -3.59 9.81
CA LEU A 241 -16.85 -3.70 11.17
C LEU A 241 -17.35 -2.57 12.09
N GLY A 242 -18.05 -1.57 11.55
CA GLY A 242 -18.56 -0.42 12.29
C GLY A 242 -17.47 0.53 12.81
N ILE A 243 -16.29 0.55 12.17
CA ILE A 243 -15.14 1.36 12.60
C ILE A 243 -14.75 2.45 11.59
N ALA A 244 -15.48 2.62 10.50
CA ALA A 244 -15.15 3.59 9.46
C ALA A 244 -15.11 5.03 9.99
N GLU A 245 -16.09 5.43 10.81
CA GLU A 245 -16.17 6.78 11.40
C GLU A 245 -15.02 7.09 12.39
N ASN A 246 -14.37 6.05 12.94
CA ASN A 246 -13.20 6.18 13.80
C ASN A 246 -11.92 5.75 13.08
N THR A 247 -11.87 5.90 11.75
CA THR A 247 -10.70 5.54 10.95
C THR A 247 -10.29 6.68 10.02
N LEU A 248 -9.07 7.18 10.19
CA LEU A 248 -8.44 8.08 9.23
C LEU A 248 -7.94 7.26 8.03
N PHE A 249 -8.60 7.40 6.89
CA PHE A 249 -8.22 6.74 5.64
C PHE A 249 -7.49 7.72 4.73
N ILE A 250 -6.24 7.43 4.37
CA ILE A 250 -5.39 8.26 3.52
C ILE A 250 -5.01 7.49 2.28
N PHE A 251 -5.25 8.08 1.10
CA PHE A 251 -4.81 7.56 -0.19
C PHE A 251 -3.79 8.51 -0.81
N THR A 252 -2.67 7.96 -1.32
CA THR A 252 -1.61 8.72 -2.00
C THR A 252 -0.85 7.85 -3.00
N SER A 253 0.01 8.48 -3.82
CA SER A 253 0.93 7.79 -4.73
C SER A 253 2.32 8.43 -4.65
#